data_5dd0e6c087d339bcd33b42cdd2ada3b3
#
_entry.id   5dd0e6c087d339bcd33b42cdd2ada3b3
#
_cell.length_a   1.000
_cell.length_b   1.000
_cell.length_c   1.000
_cell.angle_alpha   90.00
_cell.angle_beta   90.00
_cell.angle_gamma   90.00
#
_symmetry.space_group_name_H-M   'P 1'
#
loop_
_entity.id
_entity.type
_entity.pdbx_description
1 polymer ?
#
loop_
_entity_poly.entity_id
_entity_poly.type
_entity_poly.pdbx_seq_one_letter_code
_entity_poly.pdbx_strand_id
1 'polypeptide(L)'
;MILVTGGGGFVGVNAARCLADKGEEVMLLQRRSRGVPPLLEQYWGKQVREATGSILELPFLFGLMKEFPIDGIVHAAFDSAGIDARGGGMSPSSGRTLYDVVQIGINGTINMLELGRLFALRRIIFISSVDTYRGWPQDSPVWREDAPLPPVSFSPIGNNKKAGEQVCFLYAKAYGLSVVSLRVGRVYGPGATHNEPIRIMVENAVAGSQTDLSNVPSDSRGHTVYARDAGLAICHAVLAASPKEHIYNVADGRNPTMAEVAEIVRDMVPGARITLGAPTGVKPSHTGVDVSRIGEEWGLAPRSVREGIAAYVEWLRKGRYE
;
A
#
# COMPACT_ATOMS: atom_id res chain seq x y z
N MET A 1 -18.27 -10.12 -6.35
CA MET A 1 -16.85 -10.58 -6.24
C MET A 1 -15.90 -9.41 -6.48
N ILE A 2 -14.81 -9.28 -5.70
CA ILE A 2 -13.83 -8.21 -5.84
C ILE A 2 -12.55 -8.74 -6.51
N LEU A 3 -12.14 -8.11 -7.61
CA LEU A 3 -10.85 -8.38 -8.25
C LEU A 3 -9.75 -7.58 -7.54
N VAL A 4 -8.74 -8.26 -7.00
CA VAL A 4 -7.57 -7.63 -6.38
C VAL A 4 -6.36 -7.87 -7.28
N THR A 5 -5.95 -6.86 -8.04
CA THR A 5 -4.73 -6.95 -8.86
C THR A 5 -3.50 -6.76 -8.00
N GLY A 6 -2.42 -7.46 -8.33
CA GLY A 6 -1.28 -7.55 -7.40
C GLY A 6 -1.65 -8.31 -6.12
N GLY A 7 -2.64 -9.21 -6.22
CA GLY A 7 -3.27 -9.90 -5.10
C GLY A 7 -2.32 -10.75 -4.26
N GLY A 8 -1.23 -11.26 -4.84
CA GLY A 8 -0.17 -11.97 -4.09
C GLY A 8 0.90 -11.03 -3.49
N GLY A 9 0.76 -9.72 -3.67
CA GLY A 9 1.62 -8.71 -3.05
C GLY A 9 1.17 -8.37 -1.63
N PHE A 10 2.04 -7.70 -0.88
CA PHE A 10 1.82 -7.42 0.55
C PHE A 10 0.51 -6.66 0.83
N VAL A 11 0.25 -5.58 0.10
CA VAL A 11 -1.00 -4.80 0.24
C VAL A 11 -2.21 -5.60 -0.24
N GLY A 12 -2.07 -6.30 -1.38
CA GLY A 12 -3.15 -7.09 -1.97
C GLY A 12 -3.62 -8.23 -1.07
N VAL A 13 -2.69 -8.95 -0.44
CA VAL A 13 -3.01 -10.04 0.50
C VAL A 13 -3.77 -9.51 1.72
N ASN A 14 -3.34 -8.38 2.29
CA ASN A 14 -4.02 -7.78 3.45
C ASN A 14 -5.40 -7.22 3.10
N ALA A 15 -5.56 -6.64 1.91
CA ALA A 15 -6.86 -6.23 1.40
C ALA A 15 -7.79 -7.43 1.18
N ALA A 16 -7.30 -8.48 0.51
CA ALA A 16 -8.06 -9.70 0.25
C ALA A 16 -8.50 -10.38 1.55
N ARG A 17 -7.62 -10.44 2.55
CA ARG A 17 -7.98 -10.94 3.87
C ARG A 17 -9.13 -10.17 4.49
N CYS A 18 -9.03 -8.84 4.52
CA CYS A 18 -10.06 -8.02 5.12
C CYS A 18 -11.41 -8.17 4.39
N LEU A 19 -11.39 -8.26 3.06
CA LEU A 19 -12.60 -8.51 2.26
C LEU A 19 -13.20 -9.88 2.58
N ALA A 20 -12.39 -10.92 2.65
CA ALA A 20 -12.83 -12.28 3.01
C ALA A 20 -13.37 -12.34 4.45
N ASP A 21 -12.78 -11.63 5.41
CA ASP A 21 -13.30 -11.47 6.78
C ASP A 21 -14.70 -10.84 6.81
N LYS A 22 -15.05 -10.02 5.78
CA LYS A 22 -16.38 -9.43 5.60
C LYS A 22 -17.34 -10.29 4.77
N GLY A 23 -16.92 -11.50 4.37
CA GLY A 23 -17.72 -12.43 3.59
C GLY A 23 -17.69 -12.19 2.07
N GLU A 24 -16.87 -11.26 1.58
CA GLU A 24 -16.74 -11.00 0.15
C GLU A 24 -15.97 -12.11 -0.57
N GLU A 25 -16.43 -12.45 -1.77
CA GLU A 25 -15.63 -13.28 -2.67
C GLU A 25 -14.53 -12.43 -3.33
N VAL A 26 -13.32 -12.96 -3.37
CA VAL A 26 -12.13 -12.26 -3.85
C VAL A 26 -11.42 -13.08 -4.93
N MET A 27 -11.15 -12.45 -6.07
CA MET A 27 -10.28 -12.96 -7.11
C MET A 27 -8.92 -12.25 -7.03
N LEU A 28 -7.86 -12.97 -6.67
CA LEU A 28 -6.50 -12.45 -6.71
C LEU A 28 -5.95 -12.57 -8.14
N LEU A 29 -5.61 -11.43 -8.75
CA LEU A 29 -4.92 -11.43 -10.04
C LEU A 29 -3.42 -11.16 -9.84
N GLN A 30 -2.59 -12.07 -10.31
CA GLN A 30 -1.13 -11.94 -10.28
C GLN A 30 -0.48 -12.55 -11.52
N ARG A 31 0.71 -12.03 -11.88
CA ARG A 31 1.42 -12.49 -13.09
C ARG A 31 1.90 -13.93 -13.04
N ARG A 32 2.18 -14.43 -11.85
CA ARG A 32 2.66 -15.79 -11.58
C ARG A 32 2.11 -16.24 -10.25
N SER A 33 1.63 -17.47 -10.16
CA SER A 33 1.26 -18.04 -8.87
C SER A 33 2.49 -18.11 -7.95
N ARG A 34 2.27 -17.78 -6.68
CA ARG A 34 3.27 -17.85 -5.61
C ARG A 34 2.85 -18.85 -4.52
N GLY A 35 1.83 -19.66 -4.82
CA GLY A 35 1.19 -20.50 -3.83
C GLY A 35 0.21 -19.74 -2.94
N VAL A 36 -0.37 -20.45 -1.99
CA VAL A 36 -1.36 -19.90 -1.06
C VAL A 36 -0.67 -18.97 -0.05
N PRO A 37 -1.01 -17.67 0.01
CA PRO A 37 -0.48 -16.81 1.04
C PRO A 37 -0.93 -17.28 2.44
N PRO A 38 -0.03 -17.38 3.44
CA PRO A 38 -0.39 -17.87 4.78
C PRO A 38 -1.58 -17.14 5.42
N LEU A 39 -1.69 -15.84 5.18
CA LEU A 39 -2.80 -15.01 5.68
C LEU A 39 -4.16 -15.35 5.05
N LEU A 40 -4.20 -16.11 3.97
CA LEU A 40 -5.41 -16.44 3.21
C LEU A 40 -5.75 -17.95 3.23
N GLU A 41 -4.97 -18.79 3.90
CA GLU A 41 -5.15 -20.25 3.88
C GLU A 41 -6.58 -20.70 4.23
N GLN A 42 -7.18 -20.12 5.26
CA GLN A 42 -8.54 -20.48 5.70
C GLN A 42 -9.64 -20.11 4.70
N TYR A 43 -9.39 -19.14 3.80
CA TYR A 43 -10.34 -18.65 2.78
C TYR A 43 -10.09 -19.26 1.40
N TRP A 44 -8.91 -19.91 1.21
CA TRP A 44 -8.47 -20.37 -0.10
C TRP A 44 -9.37 -21.47 -0.68
N GLY A 45 -9.72 -21.32 -1.95
CA GLY A 45 -10.65 -22.22 -2.64
C GLY A 45 -12.12 -22.07 -2.24
N LYS A 46 -12.42 -21.23 -1.24
CA LYS A 46 -13.78 -20.90 -0.79
C LYS A 46 -14.14 -19.49 -1.26
N GLN A 47 -13.77 -18.49 -0.44
CA GLN A 47 -14.00 -17.07 -0.72
C GLN A 47 -12.87 -16.42 -1.53
N VAL A 48 -11.65 -16.98 -1.47
CA VAL A 48 -10.49 -16.45 -2.17
C VAL A 48 -10.05 -17.42 -3.26
N ARG A 49 -9.96 -16.94 -4.48
CA ARG A 49 -9.48 -17.66 -5.67
C ARG A 49 -8.34 -16.88 -6.31
N GLU A 50 -7.60 -17.54 -7.19
CA GLU A 50 -6.48 -16.97 -7.92
C GLU A 50 -6.72 -17.07 -9.44
N ALA A 51 -6.37 -15.99 -10.14
CA ALA A 51 -6.19 -15.98 -11.59
C ALA A 51 -4.76 -15.55 -11.91
N THR A 52 -4.13 -16.21 -12.88
CA THR A 52 -2.78 -15.90 -13.32
C THR A 52 -2.82 -15.24 -14.69
N GLY A 53 -2.33 -14.00 -14.79
CA GLY A 53 -2.32 -13.22 -16.02
C GLY A 53 -1.80 -11.81 -15.82
N SER A 54 -1.69 -11.06 -16.90
CA SER A 54 -1.17 -9.69 -16.89
C SER A 54 -2.28 -8.67 -16.92
N ILE A 55 -2.14 -7.61 -16.11
CA ILE A 55 -3.03 -6.44 -16.19
C ILE A 55 -2.89 -5.64 -17.49
N LEU A 56 -1.90 -5.97 -18.33
CA LEU A 56 -1.69 -5.38 -19.65
C LEU A 56 -2.40 -6.16 -20.76
N GLU A 57 -2.93 -7.34 -20.48
CA GLU A 57 -3.55 -8.23 -21.46
C GLU A 57 -5.07 -8.11 -21.47
N LEU A 58 -5.60 -7.12 -22.17
CA LEU A 58 -7.05 -6.89 -22.25
C LEU A 58 -7.88 -8.10 -22.62
N PRO A 59 -7.51 -8.93 -23.64
CA PRO A 59 -8.31 -10.14 -23.96
C PRO A 59 -8.45 -11.10 -22.77
N PHE A 60 -7.38 -11.32 -22.01
CA PHE A 60 -7.41 -12.12 -20.79
C PHE A 60 -8.35 -11.50 -19.74
N LEU A 61 -8.20 -10.19 -19.51
CA LEU A 61 -9.02 -9.46 -18.54
C LEU A 61 -10.51 -9.50 -18.92
N PHE A 62 -10.84 -9.32 -20.20
CA PHE A 62 -12.24 -9.49 -20.67
C PHE A 62 -12.78 -10.90 -20.47
N GLY A 63 -11.96 -11.92 -20.68
CA GLY A 63 -12.32 -13.31 -20.38
C GLY A 63 -12.68 -13.47 -18.91
N LEU A 64 -11.82 -12.98 -18.03
CA LEU A 64 -12.02 -13.04 -16.57
C LEU A 64 -13.31 -12.33 -16.12
N MET A 65 -13.58 -11.14 -16.68
CA MET A 65 -14.80 -10.38 -16.37
C MET A 65 -16.08 -11.04 -16.88
N LYS A 66 -16.01 -11.86 -17.94
CA LYS A 66 -17.16 -12.62 -18.45
C LYS A 66 -17.40 -13.91 -17.69
N GLU A 67 -16.33 -14.51 -17.18
CA GLU A 67 -16.38 -15.79 -16.47
C GLU A 67 -16.83 -15.64 -15.02
N PHE A 68 -16.45 -14.53 -14.36
CA PHE A 68 -16.72 -14.30 -12.94
C PHE A 68 -17.57 -13.04 -12.72
N PRO A 69 -18.48 -13.03 -11.72
CA PRO A 69 -19.34 -11.88 -11.41
C PRO A 69 -18.56 -10.78 -10.66
N ILE A 70 -17.50 -10.28 -11.27
CA ILE A 70 -16.67 -9.21 -10.69
C ILE A 70 -17.46 -7.90 -10.79
N ASP A 71 -17.65 -7.22 -9.66
CA ASP A 71 -18.39 -5.97 -9.53
C ASP A 71 -17.57 -4.82 -8.92
N GLY A 72 -16.34 -5.12 -8.49
CA GLY A 72 -15.42 -4.12 -7.95
C GLY A 72 -13.95 -4.51 -8.18
N ILE A 73 -13.07 -3.52 -8.23
CA ILE A 73 -11.62 -3.71 -8.40
C ILE A 73 -10.85 -3.00 -7.28
N VAL A 74 -9.89 -3.72 -6.67
CA VAL A 74 -8.79 -3.15 -5.89
C VAL A 74 -7.52 -3.24 -6.74
N HIS A 75 -7.09 -2.12 -7.29
CA HIS A 75 -5.90 -2.07 -8.14
C HIS A 75 -4.65 -1.78 -7.32
N ALA A 76 -4.05 -2.86 -6.79
CA ALA A 76 -2.80 -2.82 -6.02
C ALA A 76 -1.57 -3.29 -6.81
N ALA A 77 -1.74 -3.70 -8.09
CA ALA A 77 -0.62 -4.09 -8.93
C ALA A 77 0.31 -2.91 -9.18
N PHE A 78 1.57 -3.08 -8.82
CA PHE A 78 2.65 -2.14 -9.09
C PHE A 78 3.98 -2.89 -9.12
N ASP A 79 4.89 -2.51 -10.00
CA ASP A 79 6.23 -3.11 -10.06
C ASP A 79 7.25 -2.14 -9.48
N SER A 80 7.57 -2.30 -8.20
CA SER A 80 8.61 -1.53 -7.51
C SER A 80 10.01 -2.16 -7.64
N ALA A 81 10.13 -3.36 -8.20
CA ALA A 81 11.40 -4.09 -8.27
C ALA A 81 12.45 -3.36 -9.12
N GLY A 82 12.01 -2.51 -10.05
CA GLY A 82 12.87 -1.67 -10.86
C GLY A 82 13.31 -0.37 -10.20
N ILE A 83 12.86 -0.06 -8.98
CA ILE A 83 13.09 1.24 -8.34
C ILE A 83 14.06 1.07 -7.18
N ASP A 84 15.14 1.87 -7.17
CA ASP A 84 16.04 1.95 -6.02
C ASP A 84 15.34 2.68 -4.86
N ALA A 85 15.17 1.97 -3.76
CA ALA A 85 14.52 2.49 -2.55
C ALA A 85 15.29 3.67 -1.91
N ARG A 86 16.56 3.88 -2.24
CA ARG A 86 17.43 4.90 -1.63
C ARG A 86 17.49 6.21 -2.40
N GLY A 87 17.51 6.15 -3.72
CA GLY A 87 17.83 7.32 -4.54
C GLY A 87 16.71 7.75 -5.50
N GLY A 88 15.60 7.03 -5.52
CA GLY A 88 14.53 7.34 -6.45
C GLY A 88 14.87 7.07 -7.92
N GLY A 89 15.99 6.42 -8.19
CA GLY A 89 16.40 5.98 -9.53
C GLY A 89 15.95 4.56 -9.86
N MET A 90 16.38 4.08 -11.02
CA MET A 90 16.18 2.68 -11.41
C MET A 90 17.26 1.79 -10.79
N SER A 91 16.87 0.61 -10.30
CA SER A 91 17.81 -0.39 -9.79
C SER A 91 18.46 -1.16 -10.93
N PRO A 92 19.77 -1.05 -11.14
CA PRO A 92 20.45 -1.74 -12.24
C PRO A 92 20.33 -3.27 -12.17
N SER A 93 20.19 -3.83 -10.97
CA SER A 93 20.13 -5.28 -10.74
C SER A 93 18.75 -5.89 -11.00
N SER A 94 17.71 -5.09 -11.21
CA SER A 94 16.34 -5.59 -11.36
C SER A 94 16.01 -6.14 -12.74
N GLY A 95 16.80 -5.81 -13.77
CA GLY A 95 16.48 -6.08 -15.18
C GLY A 95 15.23 -5.36 -15.68
N ARG A 96 14.69 -4.39 -14.90
CA ARG A 96 13.53 -3.57 -15.24
C ARG A 96 13.94 -2.22 -15.79
N THR A 97 13.14 -1.71 -16.70
CA THR A 97 13.29 -0.37 -17.26
C THR A 97 12.21 0.56 -16.73
N LEU A 98 12.40 1.87 -16.86
CA LEU A 98 11.35 2.85 -16.59
C LEU A 98 10.11 2.60 -17.45
N TYR A 99 10.30 2.11 -18.68
CA TYR A 99 9.21 1.70 -19.55
C TYR A 99 8.33 0.65 -18.90
N ASP A 100 8.91 -0.41 -18.32
CA ASP A 100 8.15 -1.47 -17.64
C ASP A 100 7.34 -0.93 -16.47
N VAL A 101 7.94 -0.04 -15.66
CA VAL A 101 7.28 0.59 -14.51
C VAL A 101 6.10 1.45 -14.95
N VAL A 102 6.28 2.24 -16.01
CA VAL A 102 5.23 3.11 -16.56
C VAL A 102 4.12 2.29 -17.22
N GLN A 103 4.46 1.25 -17.98
CA GLN A 103 3.46 0.36 -18.59
C GLN A 103 2.54 -0.25 -17.53
N ILE A 104 3.11 -0.83 -16.47
CA ILE A 104 2.33 -1.44 -15.41
C ILE A 104 1.54 -0.38 -14.63
N GLY A 105 2.17 0.72 -14.27
CA GLY A 105 1.56 1.71 -13.38
C GLY A 105 0.51 2.59 -14.07
N ILE A 106 0.67 2.91 -15.35
CA ILE A 106 -0.26 3.79 -16.08
C ILE A 106 -1.18 2.98 -16.99
N ASN A 107 -0.63 2.19 -17.94
CA ASN A 107 -1.47 1.43 -18.85
C ASN A 107 -2.25 0.31 -18.13
N GLY A 108 -1.65 -0.32 -17.12
CA GLY A 108 -2.37 -1.23 -16.25
C GLY A 108 -3.55 -0.56 -15.53
N THR A 109 -3.36 0.67 -15.05
CA THR A 109 -4.45 1.46 -14.44
C THR A 109 -5.54 1.79 -15.45
N ILE A 110 -5.16 2.23 -16.67
CA ILE A 110 -6.14 2.50 -17.75
C ILE A 110 -6.95 1.24 -18.06
N ASN A 111 -6.33 0.08 -18.16
CA ASN A 111 -7.04 -1.17 -18.39
C ASN A 111 -8.07 -1.49 -17.30
N MET A 112 -7.74 -1.26 -16.02
CA MET A 112 -8.69 -1.44 -14.92
C MET A 112 -9.87 -0.46 -15.01
N LEU A 113 -9.61 0.78 -15.41
CA LEU A 113 -10.65 1.80 -15.61
C LEU A 113 -11.55 1.46 -16.81
N GLU A 114 -10.98 0.96 -17.92
CA GLU A 114 -11.77 0.47 -19.06
C GLU A 114 -12.65 -0.74 -18.69
N LEU A 115 -12.16 -1.68 -17.86
CA LEU A 115 -13.02 -2.73 -17.32
C LEU A 115 -14.18 -2.14 -16.51
N GLY A 116 -13.89 -1.14 -15.65
CA GLY A 116 -14.91 -0.43 -14.88
C GLY A 116 -16.00 0.18 -15.76
N ARG A 117 -15.59 0.84 -16.83
CA ARG A 117 -16.49 1.49 -17.79
C ARG A 117 -17.33 0.47 -18.59
N LEU A 118 -16.69 -0.58 -19.09
CA LEU A 118 -17.32 -1.53 -20.01
C LEU A 118 -18.21 -2.55 -19.30
N PHE A 119 -17.90 -2.87 -18.05
CA PHE A 119 -18.66 -3.83 -17.23
C PHE A 119 -19.49 -3.15 -16.13
N ALA A 120 -19.58 -1.80 -16.14
CA ALA A 120 -20.35 -1.01 -15.18
C ALA A 120 -20.07 -1.37 -13.72
N LEU A 121 -18.78 -1.47 -13.36
CA LEU A 121 -18.39 -1.84 -12.01
C LEU A 121 -18.83 -0.79 -11.00
N ARG A 122 -19.27 -1.26 -9.83
CA ARG A 122 -19.73 -0.37 -8.75
C ARG A 122 -18.61 0.47 -8.15
N ARG A 123 -17.34 -0.05 -8.15
CA ARG A 123 -16.22 0.63 -7.50
C ARG A 123 -14.87 0.19 -8.02
N ILE A 124 -13.97 1.15 -8.16
CA ILE A 124 -12.53 0.89 -8.40
C ILE A 124 -11.74 1.61 -7.33
N ILE A 125 -10.88 0.88 -6.63
CA ILE A 125 -9.92 1.44 -5.67
C ILE A 125 -8.53 1.43 -6.32
N PHE A 126 -7.95 2.60 -6.49
CA PHE A 126 -6.58 2.76 -6.93
C PHE A 126 -5.66 2.91 -5.72
N ILE A 127 -4.71 2.00 -5.55
CA ILE A 127 -3.72 2.10 -4.49
C ILE A 127 -2.64 3.07 -4.94
N SER A 128 -2.77 4.31 -4.46
CA SER A 128 -1.79 5.38 -4.60
C SER A 128 -0.76 5.34 -3.47
N SER A 129 0.00 6.39 -3.26
CA SER A 129 1.04 6.47 -2.25
C SER A 129 1.16 7.90 -1.69
N VAL A 130 1.53 8.03 -0.43
CA VAL A 130 1.95 9.31 0.16
C VAL A 130 3.21 9.88 -0.51
N ASP A 131 3.94 9.09 -1.29
CA ASP A 131 5.06 9.56 -2.10
C ASP A 131 4.64 10.57 -3.18
N THR A 132 3.35 10.69 -3.49
CA THR A 132 2.79 11.75 -4.36
C THR A 132 3.05 13.14 -3.79
N TYR A 133 3.15 13.29 -2.48
CA TYR A 133 3.45 14.57 -1.81
C TYR A 133 4.93 14.95 -1.83
N ARG A 134 5.83 13.97 -2.06
CA ARG A 134 7.28 14.21 -2.02
C ARG A 134 7.76 14.94 -3.27
N GLY A 135 8.25 16.16 -3.10
CA GLY A 135 8.73 16.97 -4.22
C GLY A 135 9.05 18.39 -3.77
N TRP A 136 9.33 19.29 -4.72
CA TRP A 136 9.68 20.66 -4.45
C TRP A 136 8.79 21.61 -5.26
N PRO A 137 8.34 22.74 -4.72
CA PRO A 137 8.41 23.17 -3.32
C PRO A 137 7.38 22.42 -2.44
N GLN A 138 7.68 22.32 -1.14
CA GLN A 138 6.76 21.80 -0.12
C GLN A 138 6.52 22.88 0.92
N ASP A 139 5.39 23.54 0.84
CA ASP A 139 5.06 24.67 1.72
C ASP A 139 4.06 24.27 2.84
N SER A 140 3.56 23.04 2.83
CA SER A 140 2.60 22.60 3.84
C SER A 140 3.27 21.79 4.95
N PRO A 141 3.09 22.17 6.23
CA PRO A 141 3.61 21.41 7.36
C PRO A 141 2.92 20.06 7.55
N VAL A 142 1.70 19.89 7.02
CA VAL A 142 0.94 18.64 7.05
C VAL A 142 0.44 18.34 5.65
N TRP A 143 0.62 17.11 5.20
CA TRP A 143 0.14 16.67 3.89
C TRP A 143 -1.35 16.33 3.93
N ARG A 144 -2.13 17.10 3.17
CA ARG A 144 -3.58 16.99 3.06
C ARG A 144 -3.97 16.55 1.66
N GLU A 145 -5.11 15.86 1.52
CA GLU A 145 -5.60 15.37 0.23
C GLU A 145 -5.97 16.49 -0.74
N ASP A 146 -6.42 17.63 -0.21
CA ASP A 146 -6.81 18.83 -0.97
C ASP A 146 -5.63 19.77 -1.27
N ALA A 147 -4.45 19.52 -0.69
CA ALA A 147 -3.28 20.32 -0.97
C ALA A 147 -2.76 20.10 -2.39
N PRO A 148 -2.27 21.15 -3.06
CA PRO A 148 -1.60 21.01 -4.35
C PRO A 148 -0.42 20.05 -4.24
N LEU A 149 -0.33 19.11 -5.20
CA LEU A 149 0.83 18.23 -5.27
C LEU A 149 2.00 18.94 -5.95
N PRO A 150 3.24 18.68 -5.54
CA PRO A 150 4.41 19.20 -6.24
C PRO A 150 4.41 18.71 -7.70
N PRO A 151 4.86 19.53 -8.67
CA PRO A 151 4.84 19.16 -10.09
C PRO A 151 5.57 17.86 -10.38
N VAL A 152 6.72 17.67 -9.74
CA VAL A 152 7.55 16.45 -9.85
C VAL A 152 7.84 15.90 -8.45
N SER A 153 7.63 14.59 -8.29
CA SER A 153 8.08 13.89 -7.08
C SER A 153 9.55 13.50 -7.18
N PHE A 154 10.27 13.51 -6.05
CA PHE A 154 11.62 12.94 -5.97
C PHE A 154 11.62 11.41 -6.10
N SER A 155 10.45 10.77 -6.02
CA SER A 155 10.28 9.34 -6.12
C SER A 155 9.67 8.95 -7.47
N PRO A 156 10.23 7.99 -8.23
CA PRO A 156 9.58 7.43 -9.41
C PRO A 156 8.21 6.83 -9.09
N ILE A 157 8.04 6.27 -7.89
CA ILE A 157 6.75 5.79 -7.38
C ILE A 157 5.77 6.96 -7.31
N GLY A 158 6.15 8.07 -6.67
CA GLY A 158 5.31 9.24 -6.52
C GLY A 158 4.86 9.82 -7.85
N ASN A 159 5.77 9.93 -8.83
CA ASN A 159 5.41 10.43 -10.17
C ASN A 159 4.44 9.49 -10.89
N ASN A 160 4.68 8.19 -10.84
CA ASN A 160 3.80 7.20 -11.46
C ASN A 160 2.41 7.20 -10.80
N LYS A 161 2.34 7.28 -9.47
CA LYS A 161 1.08 7.32 -8.72
C LYS A 161 0.30 8.62 -8.97
N LYS A 162 0.98 9.77 -9.08
CA LYS A 162 0.32 11.04 -9.51
C LYS A 162 -0.32 10.91 -10.89
N ALA A 163 0.40 10.36 -11.87
CA ALA A 163 -0.16 10.14 -13.20
C ALA A 163 -1.38 9.21 -13.15
N GLY A 164 -1.32 8.13 -12.36
CA GLY A 164 -2.44 7.21 -12.13
C GLY A 164 -3.65 7.90 -11.50
N GLU A 165 -3.46 8.75 -10.47
CA GLU A 165 -4.54 9.55 -9.86
C GLU A 165 -5.21 10.48 -10.89
N GLN A 166 -4.41 11.14 -11.75
CA GLN A 166 -4.96 12.01 -12.80
C GLN A 166 -5.83 11.24 -13.79
N VAL A 167 -5.39 10.05 -14.21
CA VAL A 167 -6.16 9.19 -15.10
C VAL A 167 -7.44 8.70 -14.40
N CYS A 168 -7.37 8.30 -13.12
CA CYS A 168 -8.53 7.92 -12.32
C CYS A 168 -9.56 9.06 -12.26
N PHE A 169 -9.12 10.28 -11.96
CA PHE A 169 -9.99 11.46 -11.91
C PHE A 169 -10.62 11.76 -13.27
N LEU A 170 -9.84 11.67 -14.35
CA LEU A 170 -10.33 11.90 -15.71
C LEU A 170 -11.45 10.92 -16.06
N TYR A 171 -11.28 9.63 -15.79
CA TYR A 171 -12.29 8.60 -16.04
C TYR A 171 -13.54 8.78 -15.15
N ALA A 172 -13.35 9.10 -13.87
CA ALA A 172 -14.47 9.40 -12.99
C ALA A 172 -15.31 10.55 -13.52
N LYS A 173 -14.66 11.63 -13.97
CA LYS A 173 -15.35 12.82 -14.51
C LYS A 173 -15.98 12.57 -15.89
N ALA A 174 -15.30 11.87 -16.79
CA ALA A 174 -15.75 11.67 -18.15
C ALA A 174 -16.87 10.63 -18.27
N TYR A 175 -16.85 9.61 -17.44
CA TYR A 175 -17.72 8.44 -17.54
C TYR A 175 -18.57 8.18 -16.28
N GLY A 176 -18.46 9.00 -15.25
CA GLY A 176 -19.18 8.80 -13.99
C GLY A 176 -18.73 7.58 -13.20
N LEU A 177 -17.51 7.09 -13.43
CA LEU A 177 -16.99 5.92 -12.71
C LEU A 177 -16.76 6.26 -11.25
N SER A 178 -17.17 5.35 -10.38
CA SER A 178 -16.88 5.43 -8.97
C SER A 178 -15.43 4.95 -8.70
N VAL A 179 -14.49 5.89 -8.67
CA VAL A 179 -13.06 5.63 -8.45
C VAL A 179 -12.60 6.35 -7.20
N VAL A 180 -11.92 5.62 -6.33
CA VAL A 180 -11.29 6.16 -5.11
C VAL A 180 -9.80 5.85 -5.13
N SER A 181 -8.99 6.85 -4.92
CA SER A 181 -7.54 6.74 -4.78
C SER A 181 -7.15 6.77 -3.29
N LEU A 182 -6.41 5.76 -2.84
CA LEU A 182 -5.89 5.69 -1.48
C LEU A 182 -4.40 6.00 -1.50
N ARG A 183 -3.98 7.14 -0.93
CA ARG A 183 -2.58 7.49 -0.72
C ARG A 183 -2.05 6.76 0.50
N VAL A 184 -1.56 5.55 0.28
CA VAL A 184 -1.12 4.65 1.34
C VAL A 184 0.32 4.97 1.74
N GLY A 185 0.57 5.05 3.05
CA GLY A 185 1.90 5.15 3.63
C GLY A 185 2.73 3.89 3.41
N ARG A 186 3.96 3.89 3.93
CA ARG A 186 4.81 2.69 3.92
C ARG A 186 4.18 1.63 4.81
N VAL A 187 3.74 0.54 4.19
CA VAL A 187 3.07 -0.55 4.91
C VAL A 187 4.09 -1.44 5.61
N TYR A 188 3.88 -1.76 6.87
CA TYR A 188 4.66 -2.72 7.65
C TYR A 188 3.74 -3.70 8.40
N GLY A 189 4.25 -4.87 8.74
CA GLY A 189 3.49 -5.86 9.50
C GLY A 189 3.51 -7.25 8.87
N PRO A 190 2.61 -8.14 9.30
CA PRO A 190 2.53 -9.52 8.85
C PRO A 190 2.37 -9.68 7.34
N GLY A 191 3.17 -10.58 6.76
CA GLY A 191 3.16 -10.85 5.32
C GLY A 191 4.11 -9.97 4.49
N ALA A 192 4.82 -9.03 5.11
CA ALA A 192 5.85 -8.24 4.42
C ALA A 192 7.05 -9.12 4.04
N THR A 193 7.51 -9.01 2.79
CA THR A 193 8.69 -9.75 2.29
C THR A 193 9.83 -8.85 1.84
N HIS A 194 9.57 -7.55 1.71
CA HIS A 194 10.57 -6.57 1.29
C HIS A 194 11.39 -6.04 2.47
N ASN A 195 12.54 -5.45 2.19
CA ASN A 195 13.45 -4.89 3.20
C ASN A 195 12.91 -3.58 3.78
N GLU A 196 11.90 -3.69 4.63
CA GLU A 196 11.28 -2.57 5.36
C GLU A 196 11.90 -2.49 6.77
N PRO A 197 12.43 -1.33 7.18
CA PRO A 197 13.17 -1.21 8.44
C PRO A 197 12.40 -1.64 9.68
N ILE A 198 11.12 -1.30 9.82
CA ILE A 198 10.30 -1.68 10.98
C ILE A 198 10.15 -3.21 11.03
N ARG A 199 9.87 -3.85 9.88
CA ARG A 199 9.81 -5.30 9.78
C ARG A 199 11.09 -5.95 10.27
N ILE A 200 12.24 -5.49 9.73
CA ILE A 200 13.56 -6.06 10.08
C ILE A 200 13.82 -5.92 11.58
N MET A 201 13.56 -4.73 12.15
CA MET A 201 13.74 -4.49 13.59
C MET A 201 12.86 -5.42 14.44
N VAL A 202 11.57 -5.53 14.11
CA VAL A 202 10.61 -6.31 14.89
C VAL A 202 10.87 -7.81 14.77
N GLU A 203 11.06 -8.33 13.54
CA GLU A 203 11.31 -9.75 13.31
C GLU A 203 12.62 -10.22 13.97
N ASN A 204 13.71 -9.46 13.79
CA ASN A 204 14.98 -9.79 14.42
C ASN A 204 14.92 -9.69 15.95
N ALA A 205 14.25 -8.67 16.50
CA ALA A 205 14.08 -8.53 17.95
C ALA A 205 13.35 -9.73 18.54
N VAL A 206 12.22 -10.15 17.94
CA VAL A 206 11.45 -11.31 18.41
C VAL A 206 12.24 -12.62 18.26
N ALA A 207 13.08 -12.74 17.21
CA ALA A 207 13.96 -13.88 17.00
C ALA A 207 15.24 -13.84 17.86
N GLY A 208 15.46 -12.80 18.70
CA GLY A 208 16.68 -12.62 19.49
C GLY A 208 17.92 -12.28 18.67
N SER A 209 17.75 -11.93 17.39
CA SER A 209 18.83 -11.61 16.46
C SER A 209 19.22 -10.13 16.55
N GLN A 210 20.45 -9.83 16.12
CA GLN A 210 20.90 -8.44 15.98
C GLN A 210 20.36 -7.84 14.68
N THR A 211 19.95 -6.57 14.73
CA THR A 211 19.55 -5.77 13.58
C THR A 211 20.67 -4.78 13.24
N ASP A 212 21.23 -4.86 12.04
CA ASP A 212 22.12 -3.86 11.50
C ASP A 212 21.42 -3.07 10.38
N LEU A 213 21.09 -1.82 10.69
CA LEU A 213 20.54 -0.81 9.78
C LEU A 213 21.44 0.43 9.78
N SER A 214 22.75 0.24 9.86
CA SER A 214 23.75 1.32 9.84
C SER A 214 23.68 2.19 8.58
N ASN A 215 23.05 1.69 7.53
CA ASN A 215 22.76 2.43 6.30
C ASN A 215 21.44 3.25 6.34
N VAL A 216 20.70 3.18 7.44
CA VAL A 216 19.45 3.93 7.64
C VAL A 216 19.71 5.02 8.69
N PRO A 217 19.70 6.31 8.30
CA PRO A 217 19.93 7.39 9.27
C PRO A 217 18.89 7.36 10.39
N SER A 218 19.35 7.58 11.62
CA SER A 218 18.51 7.55 12.83
C SER A 218 17.43 8.64 12.86
N ASP A 219 17.68 9.77 12.21
CA ASP A 219 16.73 10.89 12.06
C ASP A 219 15.85 10.77 10.81
N SER A 220 16.03 9.74 9.98
CA SER A 220 15.17 9.50 8.83
C SER A 220 13.73 9.20 9.29
N ARG A 221 12.77 9.67 8.50
CA ARG A 221 11.34 9.60 8.81
C ARG A 221 10.56 8.92 7.70
N GLY A 222 9.40 8.39 8.04
CA GLY A 222 8.51 7.81 7.05
C GLY A 222 7.07 7.76 7.53
N HIS A 223 6.14 8.11 6.66
CA HIS A 223 4.72 7.92 6.93
C HIS A 223 4.41 6.44 6.77
N THR A 224 4.05 5.81 7.87
CA THR A 224 3.84 4.37 7.93
C THR A 224 2.38 4.04 8.17
N VAL A 225 2.01 2.81 7.89
CA VAL A 225 0.70 2.25 8.23
C VAL A 225 0.84 0.75 8.52
N TYR A 226 0.18 0.29 9.57
CA TYR A 226 0.12 -1.13 9.87
C TYR A 226 -0.69 -1.88 8.81
N ALA A 227 -0.23 -3.04 8.40
CA ALA A 227 -0.79 -3.78 7.26
C ALA A 227 -2.29 -4.06 7.37
N ARG A 228 -2.78 -4.39 8.59
CA ARG A 228 -4.20 -4.61 8.82
C ARG A 228 -5.01 -3.32 8.66
N ASP A 229 -4.48 -2.17 9.07
CA ASP A 229 -5.18 -0.90 8.93
C ASP A 229 -5.25 -0.44 7.48
N ALA A 230 -4.19 -0.69 6.71
CA ALA A 230 -4.22 -0.50 5.26
C ALA A 230 -5.28 -1.39 4.59
N GLY A 231 -5.35 -2.68 4.98
CA GLY A 231 -6.37 -3.62 4.51
C GLY A 231 -7.79 -3.16 4.87
N LEU A 232 -8.00 -2.67 6.11
CA LEU A 232 -9.29 -2.13 6.57
C LEU A 232 -9.71 -0.90 5.74
N ALA A 233 -8.80 0.06 5.51
CA ALA A 233 -9.09 1.25 4.71
C ALA A 233 -9.50 0.88 3.27
N ILE A 234 -8.79 -0.08 2.65
CA ILE A 234 -9.13 -0.58 1.31
C ILE A 234 -10.50 -1.25 1.31
N CYS A 235 -10.78 -2.07 2.31
CA CYS A 235 -12.05 -2.77 2.45
C CYS A 235 -13.21 -1.77 2.60
N HIS A 236 -13.08 -0.78 3.49
CA HIS A 236 -14.10 0.27 3.64
C HIS A 236 -14.30 1.06 2.35
N ALA A 237 -13.22 1.45 1.67
CA ALA A 237 -13.33 2.19 0.42
C ALA A 237 -14.07 1.44 -0.68
N VAL A 238 -13.84 0.12 -0.84
CA VAL A 238 -14.50 -0.69 -1.87
C VAL A 238 -15.94 -1.02 -1.52
N LEU A 239 -16.26 -1.16 -0.23
CA LEU A 239 -17.58 -1.54 0.25
C LEU A 239 -18.49 -0.34 0.59
N ALA A 240 -17.95 0.87 0.70
CA ALA A 240 -18.73 2.08 0.97
C ALA A 240 -19.84 2.25 -0.07
N ALA A 241 -21.05 2.60 0.37
CA ALA A 241 -22.18 2.82 -0.53
C ALA A 241 -21.90 3.98 -1.50
N SER A 242 -21.44 5.11 -0.97
CA SER A 242 -21.10 6.31 -1.74
C SER A 242 -19.97 7.06 -1.03
N PRO A 243 -18.71 6.88 -1.42
CA PRO A 243 -17.61 7.70 -0.90
C PRO A 243 -17.84 9.17 -1.23
N LYS A 244 -17.60 10.04 -0.26
CA LYS A 244 -17.76 11.49 -0.41
C LYS A 244 -16.66 12.11 -1.22
N GLU A 245 -15.45 11.52 -1.13
CA GLU A 245 -14.25 12.04 -1.73
C GLU A 245 -13.61 11.04 -2.72
N HIS A 246 -12.80 11.54 -3.61
CA HIS A 246 -12.05 10.73 -4.57
C HIS A 246 -10.66 10.31 -4.08
N ILE A 247 -10.16 10.96 -3.04
CA ILE A 247 -8.79 10.75 -2.53
C ILE A 247 -8.82 10.73 -1.01
N TYR A 248 -8.14 9.72 -0.43
CA TYR A 248 -7.97 9.56 1.01
C TYR A 248 -6.53 9.20 1.35
N ASN A 249 -6.00 9.81 2.40
CA ASN A 249 -4.74 9.43 3.00
C ASN A 249 -4.93 8.22 3.94
N VAL A 250 -4.01 7.26 3.86
CA VAL A 250 -4.03 6.05 4.69
C VAL A 250 -2.64 5.88 5.32
N ALA A 251 -2.46 6.43 6.50
CA ALA A 251 -1.22 6.41 7.27
C ALA A 251 -1.53 6.48 8.77
N ASP A 252 -0.51 6.39 9.62
CA ASP A 252 -0.65 6.58 11.07
C ASP A 252 -0.81 8.05 11.50
N GLY A 253 -0.80 8.97 10.55
CA GLY A 253 -0.93 10.42 10.78
C GLY A 253 0.31 11.09 11.34
N ARG A 254 1.29 10.32 11.82
CA ARG A 254 2.55 10.81 12.42
C ARG A 254 3.72 10.60 11.47
N ASN A 255 4.87 11.11 11.88
CA ASN A 255 6.11 10.99 11.11
C ASN A 255 7.29 10.72 12.05
N PRO A 256 7.32 9.57 12.75
CA PRO A 256 8.38 9.25 13.70
C PRO A 256 9.71 9.08 13.02
N THR A 257 10.80 9.39 13.73
CA THR A 257 12.15 9.04 13.31
C THR A 257 12.40 7.55 13.47
N MET A 258 13.39 7.02 12.74
CA MET A 258 13.81 5.62 12.92
C MET A 258 14.39 5.38 14.32
N ALA A 259 14.99 6.39 14.96
CA ALA A 259 15.41 6.31 16.36
C ALA A 259 14.21 6.08 17.29
N GLU A 260 13.15 6.90 17.16
CA GLU A 260 11.92 6.73 17.94
C GLU A 260 11.27 5.34 17.71
N VAL A 261 11.27 4.87 16.47
CA VAL A 261 10.79 3.52 16.15
C VAL A 261 11.63 2.44 16.80
N ALA A 262 12.96 2.56 16.77
CA ALA A 262 13.86 1.60 17.41
C ALA A 262 13.66 1.54 18.94
N GLU A 263 13.42 2.69 19.60
CA GLU A 263 13.08 2.72 21.04
C GLU A 263 11.74 2.01 21.31
N ILE A 264 10.74 2.23 20.48
CA ILE A 264 9.45 1.49 20.59
C ILE A 264 9.68 -0.02 20.51
N VAL A 265 10.53 -0.48 19.58
CA VAL A 265 10.84 -1.92 19.47
C VAL A 265 11.58 -2.44 20.72
N ARG A 266 12.53 -1.66 21.28
CA ARG A 266 13.23 -2.02 22.51
C ARG A 266 12.29 -2.10 23.72
N ASP A 267 11.32 -1.19 23.82
CA ASP A 267 10.29 -1.22 24.86
C ASP A 267 9.42 -2.48 24.77
N MET A 268 9.04 -2.90 23.55
CA MET A 268 8.18 -4.07 23.32
C MET A 268 8.92 -5.41 23.42
N VAL A 269 10.21 -5.40 23.09
CA VAL A 269 11.09 -6.58 23.13
C VAL A 269 12.37 -6.23 23.88
N PRO A 270 12.39 -6.34 25.22
CA PRO A 270 13.58 -6.05 26.01
C PRO A 270 14.79 -6.87 25.56
N GLY A 271 15.92 -6.21 25.42
CA GLY A 271 17.15 -6.83 24.91
C GLY A 271 17.30 -6.77 23.37
N ALA A 272 16.39 -6.14 22.64
CA ALA A 272 16.55 -5.93 21.20
C ALA A 272 17.80 -5.10 20.88
N ARG A 273 18.66 -5.65 20.03
CA ARG A 273 19.94 -5.05 19.61
C ARG A 273 19.77 -4.45 18.22
N ILE A 274 19.62 -3.13 18.15
CA ILE A 274 19.37 -2.40 16.91
C ILE A 274 20.44 -1.33 16.72
N THR A 275 21.15 -1.38 15.59
CA THR A 275 22.10 -0.36 15.14
C THR A 275 21.49 0.42 14.00
N LEU A 276 21.47 1.75 14.11
CA LEU A 276 21.07 2.70 13.06
C LEU A 276 22.27 3.52 12.61
N GLY A 277 22.17 4.12 11.43
CA GLY A 277 23.18 5.07 10.94
C GLY A 277 23.15 6.40 11.70
N ALA A 278 24.23 7.16 11.53
CA ALA A 278 24.33 8.51 12.07
C ALA A 278 23.18 9.40 11.54
N PRO A 279 22.71 10.37 12.34
CA PRO A 279 21.70 11.31 11.89
C PRO A 279 22.26 12.19 10.77
N THR A 280 21.41 12.54 9.80
CA THR A 280 21.76 13.46 8.71
C THR A 280 21.74 14.93 9.14
N GLY A 281 21.03 15.24 10.23
CA GLY A 281 20.78 16.60 10.68
C GLY A 281 19.78 17.39 9.82
N VAL A 282 19.18 16.76 8.83
CA VAL A 282 18.18 17.39 7.96
C VAL A 282 16.85 17.52 8.70
N LYS A 283 16.37 18.76 8.85
CA LYS A 283 15.05 18.99 9.43
C LYS A 283 13.95 18.58 8.43
N PRO A 284 12.89 17.88 8.89
CA PRO A 284 11.78 17.55 8.02
C PRO A 284 11.03 18.80 7.57
N SER A 285 10.62 18.84 6.32
CA SER A 285 9.80 19.94 5.78
C SER A 285 8.32 19.82 6.18
N HIS A 286 7.90 18.68 6.74
CA HIS A 286 6.52 18.40 7.13
C HIS A 286 6.49 17.53 8.39
N THR A 287 5.41 17.62 9.17
CA THR A 287 5.26 16.96 10.46
C THR A 287 4.39 15.70 10.41
N GLY A 288 3.54 15.55 9.39
CA GLY A 288 2.63 14.43 9.30
C GLY A 288 1.79 14.39 8.01
N VAL A 289 0.88 13.44 7.99
CA VAL A 289 -0.16 13.28 6.96
C VAL A 289 -1.51 13.41 7.66
N ASP A 290 -2.39 14.25 7.15
CA ASP A 290 -3.76 14.34 7.64
C ASP A 290 -4.54 13.09 7.22
N VAL A 291 -5.13 12.41 8.17
CA VAL A 291 -5.93 11.17 7.98
C VAL A 291 -7.37 11.36 8.48
N SER A 292 -7.80 12.61 8.69
CA SER A 292 -9.12 12.92 9.25
C SER A 292 -10.26 12.39 8.37
N ARG A 293 -10.11 12.43 7.04
CA ARG A 293 -11.15 11.99 6.10
C ARG A 293 -11.58 10.54 6.32
N ILE A 294 -10.65 9.61 6.51
CA ILE A 294 -10.99 8.20 6.77
C ILE A 294 -11.64 8.01 8.15
N GLY A 295 -11.29 8.86 9.12
CA GLY A 295 -11.91 8.89 10.44
C GLY A 295 -13.36 9.38 10.37
N GLU A 296 -13.57 10.52 9.73
CA GLU A 296 -14.89 11.17 9.61
C GLU A 296 -15.88 10.35 8.79
N GLU A 297 -15.41 9.70 7.73
CA GLU A 297 -16.29 9.00 6.80
C GLU A 297 -16.50 7.53 7.15
N TRP A 298 -15.42 6.84 7.57
CA TRP A 298 -15.47 5.39 7.81
C TRP A 298 -15.25 4.99 9.27
N GLY A 299 -15.06 5.97 10.17
CA GLY A 299 -14.77 5.69 11.57
C GLY A 299 -13.41 5.01 11.79
N LEU A 300 -12.50 5.13 10.82
CA LEU A 300 -11.19 4.48 10.88
C LEU A 300 -10.17 5.37 11.59
N ALA A 301 -9.55 4.82 12.62
CA ALA A 301 -8.39 5.40 13.29
C ALA A 301 -7.20 4.44 13.12
N PRO A 302 -6.31 4.68 12.14
CA PRO A 302 -5.13 3.85 11.98
C PRO A 302 -4.29 3.82 13.26
N ARG A 303 -3.76 2.65 13.59
CA ARG A 303 -2.88 2.49 14.76
C ARG A 303 -1.67 3.40 14.67
N SER A 304 -1.27 3.96 15.79
CA SER A 304 0.05 4.54 15.93
C SER A 304 1.13 3.49 15.68
N VAL A 305 2.36 3.93 15.34
CA VAL A 305 3.49 3.00 15.17
C VAL A 305 3.69 2.11 16.40
N ARG A 306 3.51 2.65 17.61
CA ARG A 306 3.61 1.89 18.86
C ARG A 306 2.59 0.75 18.94
N GLU A 307 1.32 1.05 18.65
CA GLU A 307 0.24 0.05 18.65
C GLU A 307 0.41 -0.98 17.53
N GLY A 308 0.84 -0.53 16.34
CA GLY A 308 1.11 -1.42 15.21
C GLY A 308 2.29 -2.36 15.46
N ILE A 309 3.38 -1.87 16.07
CA ILE A 309 4.52 -2.70 16.47
C ILE A 309 4.11 -3.70 17.56
N ALA A 310 3.32 -3.28 18.57
CA ALA A 310 2.80 -4.18 19.60
C ALA A 310 1.99 -5.31 18.97
N ALA A 311 1.06 -4.99 18.07
CA ALA A 311 0.26 -5.97 17.34
C ALA A 311 1.12 -6.91 16.47
N TYR A 312 2.20 -6.38 15.86
CA TYR A 312 3.11 -7.19 15.05
C TYR A 312 3.95 -8.16 15.89
N VAL A 313 4.48 -7.71 17.02
CA VAL A 313 5.21 -8.56 17.98
C VAL A 313 4.30 -9.69 18.48
N GLU A 314 3.06 -9.38 18.81
CA GLU A 314 2.08 -10.36 19.25
C GLU A 314 1.76 -11.39 18.17
N TRP A 315 1.56 -10.92 16.92
CA TRP A 315 1.34 -11.82 15.79
C TRP A 315 2.52 -12.77 15.58
N LEU A 316 3.76 -12.28 15.63
CA LEU A 316 4.95 -13.13 15.50
C LEU A 316 5.05 -14.18 16.59
N ARG A 317 4.64 -13.84 17.81
CA ARG A 317 4.64 -14.78 18.95
C ARG A 317 3.54 -15.82 18.88
N LYS A 318 2.36 -15.44 18.38
CA LYS A 318 1.16 -16.30 18.32
C LYS A 318 0.93 -16.93 16.94
N GLY A 319 1.54 -16.41 15.90
CA GLY A 319 1.37 -16.87 14.51
C GLY A 319 0.00 -16.56 13.89
N ARG A 320 -0.75 -15.61 14.46
CA ARG A 320 -2.10 -15.23 13.97
C ARG A 320 -2.46 -13.78 14.29
N TYR A 321 -3.33 -13.20 13.47
CA TYR A 321 -4.05 -11.97 13.82
C TYR A 321 -5.09 -12.26 14.90
N GLU A 322 -5.23 -11.34 15.81
CA GLU A 322 -6.41 -11.22 16.66
C GLU A 322 -7.48 -10.36 16.00
#